data_506f2b2406062e345e82d49e63350c17
#
_entry.id   506f2b2406062e345e82d49e63350c17
#
_cell.length_a   1.000
_cell.length_b   1.000
_cell.length_c   1.000
_cell.angle_alpha   90.00
_cell.angle_beta   90.00
_cell.angle_gamma   90.00
#
_symmetry.space_group_name_H-M   'P 1'
#
loop_
_entity.id
_entity.type
_entity.pdbx_description
1 polymer ?
#
loop_
_entity_poly.entity_id
_entity_poly.type
_entity_poly.pdbx_seq_one_letter_code
_entity_poly.pdbx_strand_id
1 'polypeptide(L)'
;MKNEKSILQEINHPFLLSLTWSYKDKTNLYLMFPYVCGGELFTYLRMAGTFPTTTTLFYSAEIVSAFSYLHSLNIVYRDLKPENILLDRDGHIVITDFGFSKKVVEQTWSLCGTPEYLAPEILQAKGHNKAVDWWALGILIYEMLAGYPPFTDQNPFVIYEKILAGSIEWPKQVDGVAKDLLRRLLEQDSTKRMGNMKMGAEDDKNHK
;
A
#
# COMPACT_ATOMS: atom_id res chain seq x y z
N MET A 1 -11.69 9.19 -12.23
CA MET A 1 -11.19 10.25 -13.12
C MET A 1 -11.22 11.68 -12.52
N LYS A 2 -12.36 12.32 -12.12
CA LYS A 2 -12.31 13.68 -11.54
C LYS A 2 -11.57 13.73 -10.19
N ASN A 3 -11.81 12.78 -9.31
CA ASN A 3 -11.18 12.69 -8.01
C ASN A 3 -9.67 12.38 -8.13
N GLU A 4 -9.31 11.43 -8.95
CA GLU A 4 -7.92 11.05 -9.25
C GLU A 4 -7.10 12.24 -9.76
N LYS A 5 -7.61 12.96 -10.80
CA LYS A 5 -6.94 14.17 -11.30
C LYS A 5 -6.74 15.22 -10.19
N SER A 6 -7.75 15.44 -9.35
CA SER A 6 -7.64 16.41 -8.24
C SER A 6 -6.56 16.02 -7.25
N ILE A 7 -6.45 14.74 -6.90
CA ILE A 7 -5.40 14.23 -6.02
C ILE A 7 -4.03 14.39 -6.67
N LEU A 8 -3.89 13.95 -7.94
CA LEU A 8 -2.63 14.05 -8.69
C LEU A 8 -2.13 15.49 -8.89
N GLN A 9 -3.02 16.48 -8.90
CA GLN A 9 -2.64 17.89 -8.96
C GLN A 9 -2.17 18.47 -7.63
N GLU A 10 -2.52 17.84 -6.53
CA GLU A 10 -2.24 18.31 -5.17
C GLU A 10 -0.96 17.70 -4.59
N ILE A 11 -0.67 16.44 -4.97
CA ILE A 11 0.46 15.70 -4.40
C ILE A 11 1.78 16.08 -5.05
N ASN A 12 2.82 16.22 -4.22
CA ASN A 12 4.20 16.41 -4.66
C ASN A 12 5.14 15.76 -3.65
N HIS A 13 5.64 14.55 -3.98
CA HIS A 13 6.51 13.78 -3.10
C HIS A 13 7.46 12.92 -3.96
N PRO A 14 8.74 12.71 -3.60
CA PRO A 14 9.69 11.97 -4.43
C PRO A 14 9.28 10.54 -4.77
N PHE A 15 8.52 9.87 -3.88
CA PHE A 15 8.08 8.49 -4.07
C PHE A 15 6.62 8.36 -4.58
N LEU A 16 6.02 9.44 -5.07
CA LEU A 16 4.69 9.44 -5.68
C LEU A 16 4.76 9.94 -7.12
N LEU A 17 3.99 9.31 -8.00
CA LEU A 17 3.88 9.76 -9.38
C LEU A 17 3.25 11.16 -9.43
N SER A 18 3.98 12.14 -9.93
CA SER A 18 3.53 13.52 -10.06
C SER A 18 2.93 13.80 -11.43
N LEU A 19 1.80 14.51 -11.47
CA LEU A 19 1.19 14.95 -12.73
C LEU A 19 1.95 16.16 -13.29
N THR A 20 2.59 15.98 -14.46
CA THR A 20 3.31 17.07 -15.14
C THR A 20 2.34 18.03 -15.81
N TRP A 21 1.33 17.50 -16.51
CA TRP A 21 0.40 18.29 -17.27
C TRP A 21 -0.91 17.55 -17.52
N SER A 22 -2.01 18.27 -17.74
CA SER A 22 -3.30 17.70 -18.11
C SER A 22 -4.04 18.54 -19.14
N TYR A 23 -4.66 17.86 -20.09
CA TYR A 23 -5.50 18.46 -21.11
C TYR A 23 -6.82 17.70 -21.22
N LYS A 24 -7.88 18.41 -21.57
CA LYS A 24 -9.20 17.81 -21.81
C LYS A 24 -9.74 18.33 -23.13
N ASP A 25 -10.08 17.45 -24.04
CA ASP A 25 -10.89 17.72 -25.22
C ASP A 25 -12.37 17.38 -24.96
N LYS A 26 -13.18 17.31 -26.04
CA LYS A 26 -14.61 17.00 -25.93
C LYS A 26 -14.92 15.60 -25.41
N THR A 27 -14.02 14.65 -25.64
CA THR A 27 -14.24 13.21 -25.41
C THR A 27 -13.28 12.62 -24.40
N ASN A 28 -12.03 13.14 -24.29
CA ASN A 28 -10.94 12.54 -23.56
C ASN A 28 -10.32 13.48 -22.53
N LEU A 29 -9.80 12.90 -21.46
CA LEU A 29 -8.90 13.55 -20.51
C LEU A 29 -7.50 12.95 -20.68
N TYR A 30 -6.51 13.81 -20.95
CA TYR A 30 -5.10 13.45 -21.08
C TYR A 30 -4.38 13.85 -19.82
N LEU A 31 -3.65 12.90 -19.22
CA LEU A 31 -2.77 13.12 -18.09
C LEU A 31 -1.34 12.75 -18.52
N MET A 32 -0.41 13.65 -18.31
CA MET A 32 0.99 13.48 -18.68
C MET A 32 1.83 13.34 -17.41
N PHE A 33 2.64 12.29 -17.37
CA PHE A 33 3.51 11.95 -16.27
C PHE A 33 4.96 11.83 -16.73
N PRO A 34 5.95 11.97 -15.83
CA PRO A 34 7.32 11.55 -16.11
C PRO A 34 7.35 10.06 -16.46
N TYR A 35 8.20 9.69 -17.40
CA TYR A 35 8.42 8.28 -17.69
C TYR A 35 9.31 7.63 -16.62
N VAL A 36 8.79 6.60 -15.95
CA VAL A 36 9.51 5.82 -14.92
C VAL A 36 10.03 4.55 -15.59
N CYS A 37 11.34 4.44 -15.77
CA CYS A 37 11.94 3.49 -16.70
C CYS A 37 12.31 2.12 -16.12
N GLY A 38 12.32 1.95 -14.79
CA GLY A 38 12.76 0.72 -14.12
C GLY A 38 11.72 -0.41 -14.10
N GLY A 39 10.48 -0.14 -14.52
CA GLY A 39 9.39 -1.15 -14.51
C GLY A 39 8.79 -1.39 -13.12
N GLU A 40 7.95 -2.41 -13.01
CA GLU A 40 7.17 -2.73 -11.82
C GLU A 40 7.99 -3.51 -10.78
N LEU A 41 7.84 -3.18 -9.49
CA LEU A 41 8.40 -3.95 -8.37
C LEU A 41 7.93 -5.41 -8.40
N PHE A 42 6.69 -5.64 -8.86
CA PHE A 42 6.14 -6.97 -9.09
C PHE A 42 7.06 -7.86 -9.94
N THR A 43 7.57 -7.34 -11.06
CA THR A 43 8.44 -8.09 -11.96
C THR A 43 9.72 -8.53 -11.25
N TYR A 44 10.35 -7.64 -10.50
CA TYR A 44 11.58 -7.96 -9.76
C TYR A 44 11.34 -8.95 -8.64
N LEU A 45 10.23 -8.81 -7.91
CA LEU A 45 9.85 -9.75 -6.85
C LEU A 45 9.59 -11.16 -7.43
N ARG A 46 8.88 -11.27 -8.54
CA ARG A 46 8.63 -12.57 -9.20
C ARG A 46 9.92 -13.21 -9.74
N MET A 47 10.83 -12.43 -10.27
CA MET A 47 12.13 -12.93 -10.74
C MET A 47 13.04 -13.38 -9.58
N ALA A 48 13.08 -12.66 -8.48
CA ALA A 48 13.89 -12.98 -7.31
C ALA A 48 13.28 -14.07 -6.41
N GLY A 49 11.96 -14.28 -6.51
CA GLY A 49 11.18 -15.12 -5.60
C GLY A 49 10.91 -14.44 -4.25
N THR A 50 11.94 -13.95 -3.58
CA THR A 50 11.85 -13.19 -2.32
C THR A 50 12.90 -12.08 -2.32
N PHE A 51 12.69 -11.05 -1.51
CA PHE A 51 13.72 -10.03 -1.27
C PHE A 51 14.44 -10.26 0.08
N PRO A 52 15.73 -9.91 0.17
CA PRO A 52 16.44 -9.81 1.43
C PRO A 52 15.77 -8.80 2.37
N THR A 53 15.91 -8.99 3.68
CA THR A 53 15.36 -8.07 4.70
C THR A 53 15.81 -6.62 4.46
N THR A 54 17.08 -6.40 4.06
CA THR A 54 17.61 -5.06 3.77
C THR A 54 16.89 -4.37 2.60
N THR A 55 16.62 -5.12 1.52
CA THR A 55 15.88 -4.61 0.35
C THR A 55 14.41 -4.34 0.71
N THR A 56 13.80 -5.25 1.46
CA THR A 56 12.42 -5.07 1.95
C THR A 56 12.32 -3.84 2.84
N LEU A 57 13.26 -3.64 3.77
CA LEU A 57 13.31 -2.47 4.64
C LEU A 57 13.46 -1.17 3.84
N PHE A 58 14.33 -1.16 2.84
CA PHE A 58 14.56 0.00 1.97
C PHE A 58 13.26 0.46 1.29
N TYR A 59 12.59 -0.44 0.58
CA TYR A 59 11.32 -0.10 -0.09
C TYR A 59 10.19 0.23 0.89
N SER A 60 10.13 -0.48 2.03
CA SER A 60 9.12 -0.20 3.06
C SER A 60 9.27 1.19 3.66
N ALA A 61 10.51 1.65 3.91
CA ALA A 61 10.79 2.99 4.43
C ALA A 61 10.33 4.10 3.45
N GLU A 62 10.53 3.89 2.16
CA GLU A 62 10.09 4.83 1.13
C GLU A 62 8.55 4.88 1.05
N ILE A 63 7.85 3.71 1.15
CA ILE A 63 6.39 3.64 1.20
C ILE A 63 5.85 4.34 2.45
N VAL A 64 6.46 4.12 3.63
CA VAL A 64 6.08 4.81 4.88
C VAL A 64 6.20 6.32 4.72
N SER A 65 7.28 6.83 4.08
CA SER A 65 7.44 8.24 3.77
C SER A 65 6.31 8.77 2.88
N ALA A 66 5.98 8.05 1.81
CA ALA A 66 4.91 8.41 0.89
C ALA A 66 3.54 8.42 1.58
N PHE A 67 3.22 7.40 2.39
CA PHE A 67 1.95 7.33 3.13
C PHE A 67 1.85 8.39 4.22
N SER A 68 2.95 8.68 4.94
CA SER A 68 3.01 9.78 5.90
C SER A 68 2.59 11.10 5.25
N TYR A 69 3.09 11.38 4.05
CA TYR A 69 2.74 12.56 3.28
C TYR A 69 1.27 12.55 2.82
N LEU A 70 0.79 11.46 2.20
CA LEU A 70 -0.62 11.34 1.76
C LEU A 70 -1.60 11.50 2.93
N HIS A 71 -1.33 10.83 4.05
CA HIS A 71 -2.17 10.89 5.25
C HIS A 71 -2.18 12.26 5.92
N SER A 72 -1.11 13.05 5.80
CA SER A 72 -1.07 14.45 6.24
C SER A 72 -2.04 15.34 5.45
N LEU A 73 -2.33 14.96 4.20
CA LEU A 73 -3.32 15.61 3.32
C LEU A 73 -4.72 14.98 3.43
N ASN A 74 -4.94 14.06 4.38
CA ASN A 74 -6.14 13.24 4.51
C ASN A 74 -6.47 12.41 3.25
N ILE A 75 -5.45 12.03 2.47
CA ILE A 75 -5.60 11.17 1.31
C ILE A 75 -5.28 9.74 1.73
N VAL A 76 -6.22 8.82 1.48
CA VAL A 76 -6.06 7.37 1.65
C VAL A 76 -5.85 6.77 0.27
N TYR A 77 -4.80 5.97 0.10
CA TYR A 77 -4.37 5.44 -1.20
C TYR A 77 -5.21 4.24 -1.66
N ARG A 78 -5.37 3.20 -0.82
CA ARG A 78 -6.29 2.06 -0.94
C ARG A 78 -6.01 1.02 -2.02
N ASP A 79 -4.88 1.08 -2.73
CA ASP A 79 -4.51 0.08 -3.73
C ASP A 79 -3.00 -0.21 -3.76
N LEU A 80 -2.38 -0.29 -2.56
CA LEU A 80 -0.98 -0.69 -2.48
C LEU A 80 -0.84 -2.16 -2.88
N LYS A 81 0.04 -2.41 -3.85
CA LYS A 81 0.46 -3.73 -4.34
C LYS A 81 1.72 -3.58 -5.19
N PRO A 82 2.50 -4.66 -5.42
CA PRO A 82 3.77 -4.57 -6.17
C PRO A 82 3.61 -4.06 -7.61
N GLU A 83 2.44 -4.27 -8.24
CA GLU A 83 2.13 -3.81 -9.60
C GLU A 83 2.00 -2.27 -9.69
N ASN A 84 1.58 -1.63 -8.60
CA ASN A 84 1.40 -0.18 -8.53
C ASN A 84 2.64 0.57 -8.03
N ILE A 85 3.75 -0.13 -7.87
CA ILE A 85 5.05 0.44 -7.50
C ILE A 85 6.00 0.26 -8.68
N LEU A 86 6.43 1.38 -9.26
CA LEU A 86 7.47 1.40 -10.27
C LEU A 86 8.82 1.72 -9.62
N LEU A 87 9.90 1.31 -10.29
CA LEU A 87 11.26 1.71 -9.92
C LEU A 87 11.78 2.78 -10.90
N ASP A 88 12.41 3.81 -10.36
CA ASP A 88 13.11 4.78 -11.19
C ASP A 88 14.50 4.25 -11.62
N ARG A 89 15.26 5.07 -12.35
CA ARG A 89 16.59 4.70 -12.85
C ARG A 89 17.62 4.46 -11.73
N ASP A 90 17.41 5.04 -10.55
CA ASP A 90 18.32 4.99 -9.42
C ASP A 90 17.90 3.89 -8.41
N GLY A 91 16.77 3.19 -8.69
CA GLY A 91 16.24 2.09 -7.90
C GLY A 91 15.30 2.51 -6.77
N HIS A 92 14.88 3.78 -6.73
CA HIS A 92 13.87 4.27 -5.81
C HIS A 92 12.46 3.98 -6.30
N ILE A 93 11.50 3.88 -5.38
CA ILE A 93 10.11 3.61 -5.74
C ILE A 93 9.40 4.86 -6.26
N VAL A 94 8.41 4.63 -7.13
CA VAL A 94 7.39 5.60 -7.52
C VAL A 94 6.03 4.91 -7.44
N ILE A 95 5.20 5.27 -6.45
CA ILE A 95 3.83 4.76 -6.31
C ILE A 95 2.95 5.41 -7.37
N THR A 96 2.20 4.60 -8.11
CA THR A 96 1.36 4.99 -9.24
C THR A 96 -0.10 4.65 -8.97
N ASP A 97 -0.98 4.90 -9.95
CA ASP A 97 -2.41 4.54 -9.92
C ASP A 97 -3.19 5.06 -8.69
N PHE A 98 -3.63 6.31 -8.77
CA PHE A 98 -4.46 6.96 -7.76
C PHE A 98 -5.97 6.79 -8.00
N GLY A 99 -6.37 5.83 -8.85
CA GLY A 99 -7.77 5.60 -9.25
C GLY A 99 -8.70 5.28 -8.08
N PHE A 100 -8.18 4.58 -7.06
CA PHE A 100 -8.92 4.28 -5.83
C PHE A 100 -8.65 5.25 -4.69
N SER A 101 -7.71 6.18 -4.83
CA SER A 101 -7.37 7.14 -3.77
C SER A 101 -8.51 8.09 -3.48
N LYS A 102 -8.65 8.48 -2.22
CA LYS A 102 -9.75 9.34 -1.75
C LYS A 102 -9.32 10.24 -0.59
N LYS A 103 -9.81 11.49 -0.59
CA LYS A 103 -9.78 12.33 0.61
C LYS A 103 -10.81 11.82 1.61
N VAL A 104 -10.33 11.45 2.80
CA VAL A 104 -11.14 10.87 3.88
C VAL A 104 -10.79 11.57 5.18
N VAL A 105 -11.71 12.41 5.68
CA VAL A 105 -11.50 13.12 6.96
C VAL A 105 -11.82 12.19 8.13
N GLU A 106 -12.91 11.43 8.05
CA GLU A 106 -13.30 10.48 9.09
C GLU A 106 -13.29 9.05 8.56
N GLN A 107 -14.27 8.67 7.75
CA GLN A 107 -14.43 7.32 7.21
C GLN A 107 -15.02 7.29 5.80
N THR A 108 -14.80 6.18 5.11
CA THR A 108 -15.44 5.85 3.82
C THR A 108 -15.87 4.38 3.82
N TRP A 109 -16.82 4.01 2.92
CA TRP A 109 -17.43 2.66 2.86
C TRP A 109 -17.27 1.99 1.49
N SER A 110 -16.47 2.56 0.59
CA SER A 110 -16.28 2.01 -0.76
C SER A 110 -15.48 0.71 -0.70
N LEU A 111 -16.05 -0.41 -1.15
CA LEU A 111 -15.30 -1.65 -1.36
C LEU A 111 -14.45 -1.51 -2.63
N CYS A 112 -13.15 -1.42 -2.49
CA CYS A 112 -12.19 -1.33 -3.59
C CYS A 112 -10.81 -1.82 -3.14
N GLY A 113 -9.98 -2.20 -4.09
CA GLY A 113 -8.63 -2.73 -3.87
C GLY A 113 -8.49 -4.17 -4.37
N THR A 114 -7.30 -4.71 -4.23
CA THR A 114 -6.94 -6.08 -4.62
C THR A 114 -7.28 -7.05 -3.48
N PRO A 115 -7.95 -8.20 -3.73
CA PRO A 115 -8.48 -9.08 -2.70
C PRO A 115 -7.52 -9.43 -1.56
N GLU A 116 -6.27 -9.80 -1.86
CA GLU A 116 -5.25 -10.20 -0.90
C GLU A 116 -4.79 -9.06 0.01
N TYR A 117 -4.98 -7.81 -0.42
CA TYR A 117 -4.54 -6.59 0.27
C TYR A 117 -5.66 -5.89 1.05
N LEU A 118 -6.91 -6.39 0.96
CA LEU A 118 -8.05 -5.79 1.64
C LEU A 118 -7.93 -5.92 3.16
N ALA A 119 -8.12 -4.81 3.86
CA ALA A 119 -8.18 -4.81 5.32
C ALA A 119 -9.52 -5.38 5.84
N PRO A 120 -9.53 -6.05 7.01
CA PRO A 120 -10.73 -6.70 7.54
C PRO A 120 -11.93 -5.75 7.73
N GLU A 121 -11.69 -4.49 8.11
CA GLU A 121 -12.75 -3.50 8.26
C GLU A 121 -13.44 -3.13 6.94
N ILE A 122 -12.75 -3.25 5.79
CA ILE A 122 -13.35 -3.08 4.46
C ILE A 122 -14.35 -4.23 4.20
N LEU A 123 -13.94 -5.48 4.46
CA LEU A 123 -14.75 -6.66 4.28
C LEU A 123 -15.97 -6.69 5.22
N GLN A 124 -15.82 -6.14 6.43
CA GLN A 124 -16.89 -6.05 7.43
C GLN A 124 -17.83 -4.86 7.20
N ALA A 125 -17.59 -4.01 6.19
CA ALA A 125 -18.37 -2.80 5.90
C ALA A 125 -18.54 -1.85 7.12
N LYS A 126 -17.54 -1.79 8.01
CA LYS A 126 -17.56 -0.97 9.24
C LYS A 126 -17.16 0.49 9.01
N GLY A 127 -16.91 0.88 7.75
CA GLY A 127 -16.23 2.13 7.43
C GLY A 127 -14.72 2.00 7.65
N HIS A 128 -13.94 2.69 6.82
CA HIS A 128 -12.47 2.62 6.87
C HIS A 128 -11.83 3.98 6.62
N ASN A 129 -10.59 4.10 7.06
CA ASN A 129 -9.77 5.31 6.94
C ASN A 129 -8.33 4.95 6.53
N LYS A 130 -7.36 5.81 6.84
CA LYS A 130 -5.93 5.60 6.54
C LYS A 130 -5.34 4.29 7.10
N ALA A 131 -5.96 3.66 8.09
CA ALA A 131 -5.50 2.39 8.66
C ALA A 131 -5.41 1.26 7.62
N VAL A 132 -6.22 1.31 6.55
CA VAL A 132 -6.20 0.30 5.48
C VAL A 132 -4.90 0.30 4.69
N ASP A 133 -4.24 1.46 4.54
CA ASP A 133 -2.95 1.57 3.85
C ASP A 133 -1.83 0.90 4.67
N TRP A 134 -1.87 1.01 5.99
CA TRP A 134 -0.92 0.33 6.89
C TRP A 134 -1.10 -1.19 6.89
N TRP A 135 -2.35 -1.67 6.83
CA TRP A 135 -2.62 -3.09 6.60
C TRP A 135 -2.01 -3.57 5.28
N ALA A 136 -2.28 -2.86 4.19
CA ALA A 136 -1.75 -3.19 2.87
C ALA A 136 -0.21 -3.18 2.83
N LEU A 137 0.43 -2.26 3.56
CA LEU A 137 1.89 -2.26 3.75
C LEU A 137 2.34 -3.55 4.45
N GLY A 138 1.65 -4.00 5.49
CA GLY A 138 1.94 -5.28 6.15
C GLY A 138 1.86 -6.47 5.20
N ILE A 139 0.82 -6.52 4.35
CA ILE A 139 0.69 -7.55 3.31
C ILE A 139 1.89 -7.51 2.34
N LEU A 140 2.26 -6.32 1.87
CA LEU A 140 3.38 -6.14 0.93
C LEU A 140 4.74 -6.54 1.55
N ILE A 141 5.01 -6.15 2.79
CA ILE A 141 6.24 -6.55 3.50
C ILE A 141 6.31 -8.07 3.63
N TYR A 142 5.20 -8.71 4.02
CA TYR A 142 5.14 -10.16 4.08
C TYR A 142 5.41 -10.78 2.69
N GLU A 143 4.78 -10.28 1.64
CA GLU A 143 4.96 -10.78 0.28
C GLU A 143 6.40 -10.60 -0.21
N MET A 144 7.05 -9.47 0.06
CA MET A 144 8.46 -9.28 -0.28
C MET A 144 9.38 -10.29 0.41
N LEU A 145 9.12 -10.62 1.67
CA LEU A 145 9.92 -11.57 2.46
C LEU A 145 9.61 -13.04 2.14
N ALA A 146 8.34 -13.38 1.90
CA ALA A 146 7.88 -14.75 1.72
C ALA A 146 7.76 -15.17 0.24
N GLY A 147 7.60 -14.21 -0.70
CA GLY A 147 7.36 -14.45 -2.12
C GLY A 147 5.90 -14.61 -2.50
N TYR A 148 5.00 -14.59 -1.51
CA TYR A 148 3.53 -14.67 -1.67
C TYR A 148 2.84 -13.94 -0.53
N PRO A 149 1.60 -13.42 -0.73
CA PRO A 149 0.85 -12.75 0.32
C PRO A 149 0.38 -13.72 1.42
N PRO A 150 0.18 -13.27 2.68
CA PRO A 150 -0.20 -14.13 3.80
C PRO A 150 -1.58 -14.76 3.65
N PHE A 151 -2.46 -14.13 2.88
CA PHE A 151 -3.82 -14.59 2.60
C PHE A 151 -3.98 -14.74 1.10
N THR A 152 -3.94 -15.97 0.60
CA THR A 152 -4.07 -16.26 -0.83
C THR A 152 -4.90 -17.52 -1.08
N ASP A 153 -5.65 -17.51 -2.17
CA ASP A 153 -6.45 -18.63 -2.68
C ASP A 153 -6.85 -18.36 -4.12
N GLN A 154 -7.31 -19.38 -4.86
CA GLN A 154 -7.89 -19.20 -6.19
C GLN A 154 -9.28 -18.54 -6.12
N ASN A 155 -9.99 -18.74 -5.00
CA ASN A 155 -11.31 -18.18 -4.76
C ASN A 155 -11.23 -16.93 -3.85
N PRO A 156 -11.59 -15.73 -4.33
CA PRO A 156 -11.57 -14.52 -3.53
C PRO A 156 -12.36 -14.60 -2.22
N PHE A 157 -13.46 -15.35 -2.16
CA PHE A 157 -14.24 -15.52 -0.94
C PHE A 157 -13.45 -16.25 0.15
N VAL A 158 -12.62 -17.23 -0.23
CA VAL A 158 -11.73 -17.94 0.70
C VAL A 158 -10.62 -17.00 1.21
N ILE A 159 -10.11 -16.10 0.35
CA ILE A 159 -9.17 -15.05 0.78
C ILE A 159 -9.82 -14.18 1.86
N TYR A 160 -11.07 -13.75 1.66
CA TYR A 160 -11.81 -12.93 2.62
C TYR A 160 -12.01 -13.65 3.97
N GLU A 161 -12.35 -14.94 3.94
CA GLU A 161 -12.45 -15.76 5.15
C GLU A 161 -11.11 -15.84 5.90
N LYS A 162 -10.01 -16.05 5.20
CA LYS A 162 -8.65 -16.07 5.77
C LYS A 162 -8.26 -14.73 6.41
N ILE A 163 -8.57 -13.61 5.72
CA ILE A 163 -8.33 -12.26 6.24
C ILE A 163 -9.12 -12.05 7.54
N LEU A 164 -10.41 -12.39 7.54
CA LEU A 164 -11.28 -12.22 8.71
C LEU A 164 -10.89 -13.15 9.88
N ALA A 165 -10.37 -14.34 9.58
CA ALA A 165 -9.84 -15.26 10.59
C ALA A 165 -8.52 -14.75 11.21
N GLY A 166 -7.72 -13.98 10.45
CA GLY A 166 -6.49 -13.35 10.93
C GLY A 166 -5.34 -14.32 11.26
N SER A 167 -5.44 -15.58 10.84
CA SER A 167 -4.40 -16.57 11.08
C SER A 167 -3.31 -16.46 10.02
N ILE A 168 -2.09 -16.08 10.44
CA ILE A 168 -0.94 -15.90 9.56
C ILE A 168 0.05 -17.03 9.78
N GLU A 169 0.42 -17.72 8.70
CA GLU A 169 1.53 -18.64 8.69
C GLU A 169 2.86 -17.89 8.58
N TRP A 170 3.85 -18.29 9.38
CA TRP A 170 5.14 -17.60 9.43
C TRP A 170 6.24 -18.45 8.80
N PRO A 171 6.67 -18.15 7.54
CA PRO A 171 7.79 -18.83 6.92
C PRO A 171 9.10 -18.64 7.70
N LYS A 172 10.02 -19.60 7.59
CA LYS A 172 11.29 -19.57 8.35
C LYS A 172 12.17 -18.36 8.03
N GLN A 173 12.07 -17.83 6.82
CA GLN A 173 12.83 -16.67 6.36
C GLN A 173 12.37 -15.34 6.97
N VAL A 174 11.18 -15.29 7.58
CA VAL A 174 10.70 -14.11 8.30
C VAL A 174 11.24 -14.15 9.71
N ASP A 175 12.18 -13.28 10.03
CA ASP A 175 12.83 -13.23 11.35
C ASP A 175 11.91 -12.66 12.46
N GLY A 176 12.41 -12.62 13.69
CA GLY A 176 11.62 -12.20 14.86
C GLY A 176 11.24 -10.72 14.83
N VAL A 177 12.10 -9.85 14.30
CA VAL A 177 11.86 -8.41 14.20
C VAL A 177 10.78 -8.13 13.14
N ALA A 178 10.93 -8.72 11.96
CA ALA A 178 9.93 -8.63 10.90
C ALA A 178 8.56 -9.18 11.34
N LYS A 179 8.54 -10.29 12.10
CA LYS A 179 7.29 -10.83 12.68
C LYS A 179 6.61 -9.86 13.65
N ASP A 180 7.38 -9.16 14.48
CA ASP A 180 6.80 -8.18 15.42
C ASP A 180 6.18 -7.02 14.64
N LEU A 181 6.89 -6.45 13.66
CA LEU A 181 6.37 -5.41 12.78
C LEU A 181 5.09 -5.85 12.06
N LEU A 182 5.14 -7.02 11.43
CA LEU A 182 4.01 -7.56 10.66
C LEU A 182 2.79 -7.81 11.55
N ARG A 183 2.94 -8.30 12.78
CA ARG A 183 1.83 -8.46 13.73
C ARG A 183 1.17 -7.14 14.08
N ARG A 184 1.94 -6.07 14.19
CA ARG A 184 1.42 -4.72 14.51
C ARG A 184 0.73 -4.07 13.30
N LEU A 185 1.24 -4.27 12.08
CA LEU A 185 0.62 -3.78 10.86
C LEU A 185 -0.63 -4.60 10.48
N LEU A 186 -0.61 -5.92 10.69
CA LEU A 186 -1.71 -6.83 10.40
C LEU A 186 -2.63 -7.06 11.64
N GLU A 187 -2.73 -6.05 12.50
CA GLU A 187 -3.66 -6.02 13.62
C GLU A 187 -5.11 -5.89 13.09
N GLN A 188 -5.99 -6.80 13.53
CA GLN A 188 -7.38 -6.86 13.10
C GLN A 188 -8.18 -5.61 13.53
N ASP A 189 -7.92 -5.14 14.75
CA ASP A 189 -8.51 -3.91 15.29
C ASP A 189 -7.77 -2.70 14.70
N SER A 190 -8.38 -2.04 13.72
CA SER A 190 -7.80 -0.88 13.05
C SER A 190 -7.40 0.27 14.00
N THR A 191 -8.01 0.34 15.21
CA THR A 191 -7.68 1.38 16.20
C THR A 191 -6.38 1.10 16.93
N LYS A 192 -5.92 -0.16 16.96
CA LYS A 192 -4.66 -0.61 17.56
C LYS A 192 -3.56 -0.84 16.52
N ARG A 193 -3.92 -0.77 15.23
CA ARG A 193 -3.00 -1.00 14.14
C ARG A 193 -1.91 0.07 14.12
N MET A 194 -0.66 -0.38 13.97
CA MET A 194 0.51 0.48 13.82
C MET A 194 0.29 1.48 12.66
N GLY A 195 0.78 2.71 12.80
CA GLY A 195 0.54 3.80 11.87
C GLY A 195 -0.82 4.50 11.99
N ASN A 196 -1.81 3.88 12.67
CA ASN A 196 -3.12 4.50 12.94
C ASN A 196 -3.29 4.99 14.38
N MET A 197 -2.32 4.79 15.25
CA MET A 197 -2.32 5.27 16.63
C MET A 197 -1.98 6.78 16.69
N LYS A 198 -1.85 7.32 17.90
CA LYS A 198 -1.68 8.78 18.14
C LYS A 198 -0.46 9.39 17.44
N MET A 199 0.63 8.63 17.29
CA MET A 199 1.84 9.10 16.62
C MET A 199 1.80 8.91 15.09
N GLY A 200 0.77 8.19 14.58
CA GLY A 200 0.61 7.97 13.14
C GLY A 200 1.83 7.25 12.54
N ALA A 201 2.31 7.70 11.39
CA ALA A 201 3.45 7.11 10.68
C ALA A 201 4.77 7.09 11.49
N GLU A 202 4.89 7.87 12.57
CA GLU A 202 6.08 7.84 13.43
C GLU A 202 6.19 6.52 14.22
N ASP A 203 5.07 5.81 14.44
CA ASP A 203 5.08 4.47 15.04
C ASP A 203 5.88 3.49 14.18
N ASP A 204 5.72 3.57 12.84
CA ASP A 204 6.40 2.71 11.87
C ASP A 204 7.89 3.09 11.73
N LYS A 205 8.20 4.39 11.69
CA LYS A 205 9.57 4.90 11.56
C LYS A 205 10.45 4.56 12.77
N ASN A 206 9.86 4.40 13.95
CA ASN A 206 10.56 4.13 15.20
C ASN A 206 10.62 2.64 15.56
N HIS A 207 10.07 1.75 14.73
CA HIS A 207 10.21 0.30 14.91
C HIS A 207 11.67 -0.12 14.67
N LYS A 208 12.19 -1.02 15.52
CA LYS A 208 13.60 -1.49 15.48
C LYS A 208 13.83 -2.54 14.41
#